data_65d0f1db6c3a6a8b9aee00360251c66e
#
_entry.id   65d0f1db6c3a6a8b9aee00360251c66e
#
_cell.length_a   1.000
_cell.length_b   1.000
_cell.length_c   1.000
_cell.angle_alpha   90.00
_cell.angle_beta   90.00
_cell.angle_gamma   90.00
#
_symmetry.space_group_name_H-M   'P 1'
#
loop_
_entity.id
_entity.type
_entity.pdbx_description
1 polymer ?
#
loop_
_entity_poly.entity_id
_entity_poly.type
_entity_poly.pdbx_seq_one_letter_code
_entity_poly.pdbx_strand_id
1 'polypeptide(L)'
;MDKIKPLFTATATATGGRNGHTESSDGVVAADLSVPKEMGGAGKPGTATPEHLFAAGYAACFGGALDLVGKHHKQDASKAKVTCAVSIGPREGGGFGLAVSMRVEDKSLAQQELEKLVEEAHAKNATRGNVDVTFEVVGG
;
A
#
# COMPACT_ATOMS: atom_id res chain seq x y z
N MET A 1 15.42 -12.31 -6.13
CA MET A 1 13.96 -12.10 -6.39
C MET A 1 13.45 -13.20 -7.30
N ASP A 2 12.37 -13.83 -6.90
CA ASP A 2 11.76 -14.89 -7.70
C ASP A 2 11.14 -14.32 -8.99
N LYS A 3 11.21 -15.10 -10.05
CA LYS A 3 10.51 -14.76 -11.30
C LYS A 3 9.02 -15.06 -11.13
N ILE A 4 8.19 -14.16 -11.61
CA ILE A 4 6.73 -14.34 -11.59
C ILE A 4 6.22 -14.78 -12.96
N LYS A 5 5.07 -15.44 -12.96
CA LYS A 5 4.27 -15.68 -14.15
C LYS A 5 3.11 -14.68 -14.12
N PRO A 6 3.13 -13.63 -14.97
CA PRO A 6 2.10 -12.59 -14.90
C PRO A 6 0.71 -13.15 -15.17
N LEU A 7 -0.24 -12.79 -14.32
CA LEU A 7 -1.67 -13.08 -14.51
C LEU A 7 -2.44 -11.84 -14.95
N PHE A 8 -1.97 -10.67 -14.54
CA PHE A 8 -2.58 -9.38 -14.86
C PHE A 8 -1.51 -8.30 -14.86
N THR A 9 -1.62 -7.35 -15.78
CA THR A 9 -0.72 -6.21 -15.87
C THR A 9 -1.52 -4.93 -16.04
N ALA A 10 -1.30 -3.96 -15.16
CA ALA A 10 -1.79 -2.60 -15.31
C ALA A 10 -0.64 -1.71 -15.74
N THR A 11 -0.93 -0.73 -16.61
CA THR A 11 0.06 0.19 -17.15
C THR A 11 -0.39 1.63 -16.92
N ALA A 12 0.52 2.48 -16.49
CA ALA A 12 0.28 3.90 -16.31
C ALA A 12 1.47 4.70 -16.84
N THR A 13 1.19 5.93 -17.27
CA THR A 13 2.22 6.86 -17.77
C THR A 13 2.16 8.14 -16.95
N ALA A 14 3.33 8.66 -16.59
CA ALA A 14 3.46 9.94 -15.91
C ALA A 14 4.30 10.90 -16.75
N THR A 15 3.89 12.16 -16.77
CA THR A 15 4.62 13.25 -17.42
C THR A 15 4.83 14.36 -16.40
N GLY A 16 6.04 14.92 -16.37
CA GLY A 16 6.37 16.02 -15.44
C GLY A 16 6.73 15.56 -14.02
N GLY A 17 6.91 14.27 -13.80
CA GLY A 17 7.32 13.73 -12.50
C GLY A 17 6.36 14.08 -11.37
N ARG A 18 6.91 14.49 -10.23
CA ARG A 18 6.11 14.81 -9.02
C ARG A 18 5.28 16.09 -9.12
N ASN A 19 5.43 16.87 -10.20
CA ASN A 19 4.65 18.10 -10.44
C ASN A 19 3.79 18.01 -11.70
N GLY A 20 3.62 16.83 -12.24
CA GLY A 20 2.91 16.63 -13.49
C GLY A 20 1.57 15.91 -13.32
N HIS A 21 1.39 14.89 -14.14
CA HIS A 21 0.16 14.11 -14.21
C HIS A 21 0.49 12.64 -14.41
N THR A 22 -0.26 11.76 -13.79
CA THR A 22 -0.17 10.32 -14.03
C THR A 22 -1.55 9.76 -14.37
N GLU A 23 -1.57 8.78 -15.26
CA GLU A 23 -2.84 8.19 -15.71
C GLU A 23 -2.61 6.75 -16.17
N SER A 24 -3.52 5.86 -15.76
CA SER A 24 -3.53 4.50 -16.28
C SER A 24 -4.01 4.46 -17.72
N SER A 25 -3.60 3.45 -18.47
CA SER A 25 -3.93 3.32 -19.91
C SER A 25 -5.42 3.27 -20.19
N ASP A 26 -6.22 2.80 -19.22
CA ASP A 26 -7.69 2.73 -19.29
C ASP A 26 -8.38 3.96 -18.67
N GLY A 27 -7.63 4.89 -18.10
CA GLY A 27 -8.16 6.10 -17.50
C GLY A 27 -8.81 5.91 -16.12
N VAL A 28 -8.81 4.69 -15.59
CA VAL A 28 -9.46 4.38 -14.30
C VAL A 28 -8.75 5.09 -13.14
N VAL A 29 -7.44 5.22 -13.22
CA VAL A 29 -6.64 6.00 -12.27
C VAL A 29 -6.03 7.17 -13.00
N ALA A 30 -6.32 8.37 -12.53
CA ALA A 30 -5.77 9.61 -13.08
C ALA A 30 -5.60 10.62 -11.96
N ALA A 31 -4.45 11.29 -11.91
CA ALA A 31 -4.19 12.28 -10.87
C ALA A 31 -3.21 13.35 -11.35
N ASP A 32 -3.54 14.59 -11.05
CA ASP A 32 -2.58 15.68 -11.09
C ASP A 32 -1.70 15.61 -9.84
N LEU A 33 -0.42 15.90 -10.00
CA LEU A 33 0.57 15.73 -8.95
C LEU A 33 1.21 17.08 -8.59
N SER A 34 1.54 17.25 -7.32
CA SER A 34 2.46 18.31 -6.89
C SER A 34 3.31 17.82 -5.72
N VAL A 35 4.53 18.36 -5.66
CA VAL A 35 5.42 18.10 -4.52
C VAL A 35 4.79 18.73 -3.28
N PRO A 36 4.64 17.98 -2.17
CA PRO A 36 4.01 18.52 -0.97
C PRO A 36 4.88 19.60 -0.31
N LYS A 37 4.25 20.46 0.49
CA LYS A 37 4.96 21.55 1.18
C LYS A 37 6.05 21.02 2.11
N GLU A 38 5.83 19.88 2.74
CA GLU A 38 6.80 19.22 3.63
C GLU A 38 8.09 18.83 2.92
N MET A 39 8.05 18.68 1.58
CA MET A 39 9.21 18.42 0.73
C MET A 39 9.68 19.67 -0.01
N GLY A 40 9.20 20.85 0.36
CA GLY A 40 9.58 22.13 -0.27
C GLY A 40 8.82 22.47 -1.54
N GLY A 41 7.75 21.79 -1.85
CA GLY A 41 6.92 22.02 -3.02
C GLY A 41 5.73 22.93 -2.79
N ALA A 42 4.93 23.11 -3.85
CA ALA A 42 3.76 23.98 -3.83
C ALA A 42 2.56 23.37 -3.08
N GLY A 43 2.45 22.05 -3.04
CA GLY A 43 1.33 21.36 -2.38
C GLY A 43 -0.01 21.85 -2.87
N LYS A 44 -0.22 21.92 -4.18
CA LYS A 44 -1.43 22.50 -4.78
C LYS A 44 -2.68 21.73 -4.36
N PRO A 45 -3.80 22.41 -4.05
CA PRO A 45 -5.06 21.74 -3.75
C PRO A 45 -5.51 20.82 -4.91
N GLY A 46 -6.11 19.69 -4.56
CA GLY A 46 -6.61 18.74 -5.55
C GLY A 46 -5.56 17.89 -6.23
N THR A 47 -4.31 17.97 -5.77
CA THR A 47 -3.22 17.14 -6.31
C THR A 47 -2.84 16.02 -5.36
N ALA A 48 -2.31 14.96 -5.94
CA ALA A 48 -1.81 13.80 -5.21
C ALA A 48 -0.29 13.76 -5.23
N THR A 49 0.29 12.77 -4.56
CA THR A 49 1.68 12.40 -4.63
C THR A 49 1.80 10.93 -5.01
N PRO A 50 2.96 10.46 -5.46
CA PRO A 50 3.18 9.02 -5.64
C PRO A 50 2.87 8.20 -4.37
N GLU A 51 3.14 8.77 -3.20
CA GLU A 51 2.88 8.11 -1.92
C GLU A 51 1.39 7.90 -1.66
N HIS A 52 0.52 8.81 -2.09
CA HIS A 52 -0.94 8.61 -2.04
C HIS A 52 -1.35 7.38 -2.85
N LEU A 53 -0.83 7.26 -4.06
CA LEU A 53 -1.17 6.16 -4.96
C LEU A 53 -0.62 4.83 -4.43
N PHE A 54 0.60 4.84 -3.91
CA PHE A 54 1.20 3.66 -3.30
C PHE A 54 0.41 3.21 -2.07
N ALA A 55 0.03 4.14 -1.20
CA ALA A 55 -0.76 3.85 0.01
C ALA A 55 -2.11 3.23 -0.37
N ALA A 56 -2.82 3.82 -1.31
CA ALA A 56 -4.12 3.31 -1.77
C ALA A 56 -3.99 1.91 -2.36
N GLY A 57 -3.03 1.70 -3.24
CA GLY A 57 -2.79 0.41 -3.88
C GLY A 57 -2.36 -0.67 -2.89
N TYR A 58 -1.44 -0.33 -1.99
CA TYR A 58 -0.93 -1.28 -1.01
C TYR A 58 -2.01 -1.69 -0.01
N ALA A 59 -2.83 -0.73 0.46
CA ALA A 59 -3.94 -1.03 1.36
C ALA A 59 -4.91 -2.04 0.73
N ALA A 60 -5.29 -1.82 -0.52
CA ALA A 60 -6.17 -2.73 -1.25
C ALA A 60 -5.53 -4.10 -1.48
N CYS A 61 -4.27 -4.12 -1.88
CA CYS A 61 -3.52 -5.36 -2.11
C CYS A 61 -3.40 -6.19 -0.83
N PHE A 62 -3.06 -5.55 0.28
CA PHE A 62 -2.93 -6.24 1.57
C PHE A 62 -4.28 -6.78 2.04
N GLY A 63 -5.36 -6.02 1.87
CA GLY A 63 -6.72 -6.49 2.15
C GLY A 63 -7.08 -7.74 1.36
N GLY A 64 -6.68 -7.80 0.09
CA GLY A 64 -6.84 -8.99 -0.75
C GLY A 64 -6.04 -10.19 -0.24
N ALA A 65 -4.81 -9.96 0.20
CA ALA A 65 -3.98 -11.02 0.80
C ALA A 65 -4.60 -11.55 2.09
N LEU A 66 -5.14 -10.67 2.94
CA LEU A 66 -5.86 -11.07 4.15
C LEU A 66 -7.08 -11.93 3.85
N ASP A 67 -7.88 -11.52 2.86
CA ASP A 67 -9.05 -12.28 2.45
C ASP A 67 -8.66 -13.69 1.99
N LEU A 68 -7.62 -13.80 1.17
CA LEU A 68 -7.14 -15.09 0.68
C LEU A 68 -6.65 -15.98 1.82
N VAL A 69 -5.83 -15.44 2.73
CA VAL A 69 -5.31 -16.17 3.89
C VAL A 69 -6.44 -16.58 4.82
N GLY A 70 -7.41 -15.68 5.05
CA GLY A 70 -8.59 -15.97 5.85
C GLY A 70 -9.37 -17.17 5.31
N LYS A 71 -9.60 -17.20 4.01
CA LYS A 71 -10.30 -18.34 3.35
C LYS A 71 -9.57 -19.66 3.54
N HIS A 72 -8.24 -19.66 3.48
CA HIS A 72 -7.44 -20.85 3.72
C HIS A 72 -7.63 -21.39 5.15
N HIS A 73 -7.91 -20.53 6.11
CA HIS A 73 -8.16 -20.88 7.52
C HIS A 73 -9.64 -20.94 7.87
N LYS A 74 -10.53 -20.90 6.87
CA LYS A 74 -11.99 -20.90 7.05
C LYS A 74 -12.48 -19.76 7.93
N GLN A 75 -11.82 -18.60 7.80
CA GLN A 75 -12.18 -17.36 8.47
C GLN A 75 -12.52 -16.29 7.46
N ASP A 76 -13.48 -15.42 7.78
CA ASP A 76 -13.88 -14.33 6.90
C ASP A 76 -13.14 -13.04 7.31
N ALA A 77 -12.12 -12.69 6.54
CA ALA A 77 -11.39 -11.44 6.67
C ALA A 77 -11.70 -10.45 5.52
N SER A 78 -12.75 -10.72 4.74
CA SER A 78 -13.11 -9.92 3.57
C SER A 78 -13.53 -8.49 3.91
N LYS A 79 -13.92 -8.22 5.15
CA LYS A 79 -14.37 -6.90 5.62
C LYS A 79 -13.31 -6.19 6.46
N ALA A 80 -12.10 -6.72 6.52
CA ALA A 80 -11.02 -6.09 7.24
C ALA A 80 -10.73 -4.70 6.66
N LYS A 81 -10.61 -3.72 7.55
CA LYS A 81 -10.27 -2.34 7.17
C LYS A 81 -8.76 -2.19 7.28
N VAL A 82 -8.12 -1.89 6.16
CA VAL A 82 -6.67 -1.67 6.09
C VAL A 82 -6.41 -0.19 5.83
N THR A 83 -5.69 0.44 6.74
CA THR A 83 -5.21 1.81 6.58
C THR A 83 -3.70 1.77 6.42
N CYS A 84 -3.21 2.30 5.31
CA CYS A 84 -1.80 2.28 4.96
C CYS A 84 -1.24 3.70 4.96
N ALA A 85 -0.18 3.93 5.71
CA ALA A 85 0.57 5.18 5.71
C ALA A 85 1.92 4.93 5.06
N VAL A 86 2.21 5.65 3.98
CA VAL A 86 3.48 5.55 3.26
C VAL A 86 4.25 6.85 3.48
N SER A 87 5.46 6.73 3.98
CA SER A 87 6.35 7.85 4.24
C SER A 87 7.54 7.80 3.31
N ILE A 88 8.00 8.97 2.87
CA ILE A 88 9.24 9.12 2.12
C ILE A 88 10.19 10.00 2.92
N GLY A 89 11.46 9.66 2.90
CA GLY A 89 12.48 10.43 3.60
C GLY A 89 13.89 10.08 3.14
N PRO A 90 14.88 10.90 3.51
CA PRO A 90 16.26 10.63 3.15
C PRO A 90 16.79 9.39 3.86
N ARG A 91 17.62 8.63 3.17
CA ARG A 91 18.31 7.45 3.72
C ARG A 91 19.67 7.88 4.27
N GLU A 92 20.16 7.16 5.27
CA GLU A 92 21.50 7.39 5.83
C GLU A 92 22.60 7.25 4.78
N GLY A 93 22.44 6.31 3.83
CA GLY A 93 23.41 6.07 2.75
C GLY A 93 23.21 6.94 1.51
N GLY A 94 22.34 7.94 1.55
CA GLY A 94 21.99 8.80 0.43
C GLY A 94 20.75 8.35 -0.33
N GLY A 95 20.13 9.28 -1.08
CA GLY A 95 18.88 9.07 -1.76
C GLY A 95 17.69 9.02 -0.82
N PHE A 96 16.54 8.61 -1.35
CA PHE A 96 15.29 8.52 -0.60
C PHE A 96 14.89 7.07 -0.40
N GLY A 97 14.18 6.81 0.70
CA GLY A 97 13.58 5.51 1.01
C GLY A 97 12.14 5.67 1.42
N LEU A 98 11.41 4.57 1.38
CA LEU A 98 10.01 4.49 1.80
C LEU A 98 9.89 3.68 3.08
N ALA A 99 8.96 4.07 3.94
CA ALA A 99 8.52 3.29 5.08
C ALA A 99 7.00 3.17 5.04
N VAL A 100 6.49 2.03 5.46
CA VAL A 100 5.05 1.75 5.45
C VAL A 100 4.62 1.34 6.85
N SER A 101 3.53 1.94 7.30
CA SER A 101 2.83 1.58 8.52
C SER A 101 1.41 1.21 8.15
N MET A 102 0.94 0.06 8.64
CA MET A 102 -0.42 -0.39 8.39
C MET A 102 -1.19 -0.60 9.68
N ARG A 103 -2.45 -0.19 9.65
CA ARG A 103 -3.42 -0.51 10.70
C ARG A 103 -4.46 -1.42 10.10
N VAL A 104 -4.63 -2.59 10.69
CA VAL A 104 -5.60 -3.60 10.25
C VAL A 104 -6.64 -3.78 11.34
N GLU A 105 -7.88 -3.54 11.02
CA GLU A 105 -8.98 -3.62 11.96
C GLU A 105 -10.09 -4.52 11.44
N ASP A 106 -10.48 -5.52 12.25
CA ASP A 106 -11.64 -6.36 12.01
C ASP A 106 -12.18 -6.85 13.34
N LYS A 107 -13.25 -6.23 13.81
CA LYS A 107 -13.87 -6.53 15.09
C LYS A 107 -14.62 -7.87 15.09
N SER A 108 -14.88 -8.45 13.93
CA SER A 108 -15.53 -9.75 13.79
C SER A 108 -14.58 -10.92 14.06
N LEU A 109 -13.29 -10.68 14.10
CA LEU A 109 -12.26 -11.69 14.35
C LEU A 109 -11.61 -11.45 15.71
N ALA A 110 -11.29 -12.54 16.42
CA ALA A 110 -10.54 -12.44 17.66
C ALA A 110 -9.16 -11.87 17.42
N GLN A 111 -8.65 -11.11 18.39
CA GLN A 111 -7.37 -10.41 18.27
C GLN A 111 -6.22 -11.34 17.83
N GLN A 112 -6.10 -12.51 18.48
CA GLN A 112 -5.03 -13.47 18.17
C GLN A 112 -5.17 -14.07 16.77
N GLU A 113 -6.40 -14.32 16.34
CA GLU A 113 -6.65 -14.86 15.01
C GLU A 113 -6.29 -13.83 13.93
N LEU A 114 -6.69 -12.58 14.11
CA LEU A 114 -6.36 -11.52 13.18
C LEU A 114 -4.84 -11.30 13.10
N GLU A 115 -4.14 -11.32 14.24
CA GLU A 115 -2.68 -11.20 14.26
C GLU A 115 -2.01 -12.30 13.43
N LYS A 116 -2.47 -13.54 13.53
CA LYS A 116 -1.94 -14.65 12.73
C LYS A 116 -2.19 -14.47 11.24
N LEU A 117 -3.39 -14.01 10.87
CA LEU A 117 -3.71 -13.75 9.47
C LEU A 117 -2.85 -12.62 8.89
N VAL A 118 -2.63 -11.55 9.66
CA VAL A 118 -1.79 -10.41 9.25
C VAL A 118 -0.35 -10.88 9.04
N GLU A 119 0.18 -11.67 9.96
CA GLU A 119 1.56 -12.21 9.86
C GLU A 119 1.72 -13.07 8.61
N GLU A 120 0.79 -13.96 8.34
CA GLU A 120 0.82 -14.81 7.14
C GLU A 120 0.65 -14.00 5.85
N ALA A 121 -0.27 -13.05 5.83
CA ALA A 121 -0.50 -12.17 4.69
C ALA A 121 0.76 -11.34 4.38
N HIS A 122 1.43 -10.83 5.40
CA HIS A 122 2.69 -10.09 5.23
C HIS A 122 3.79 -10.98 4.65
N ALA A 123 3.89 -12.22 5.11
CA ALA A 123 4.89 -13.17 4.61
C ALA A 123 4.71 -13.50 3.13
N LYS A 124 3.47 -13.42 2.62
CA LYS A 124 3.10 -13.73 1.23
C LYS A 124 2.92 -12.48 0.36
N ASN A 125 3.14 -11.30 0.92
CA ASN A 125 2.93 -10.03 0.22
C ASN A 125 4.01 -9.80 -0.84
N ALA A 126 3.60 -9.25 -1.98
CA ALA A 126 4.47 -8.95 -3.12
C ALA A 126 5.61 -7.98 -2.79
N THR A 127 5.48 -7.15 -1.76
CA THR A 127 6.51 -6.19 -1.37
C THR A 127 7.47 -6.70 -0.29
N ARG A 128 7.29 -7.92 0.17
CA ARG A 128 8.10 -8.48 1.25
C ARG A 128 9.60 -8.37 0.94
N GLY A 129 10.36 -7.83 1.90
CA GLY A 129 11.81 -7.67 1.79
C GLY A 129 12.25 -6.44 1.00
N ASN A 130 11.34 -5.72 0.36
CA ASN A 130 11.64 -4.54 -0.44
C ASN A 130 11.25 -3.22 0.26
N VAL A 131 10.37 -3.29 1.24
CA VAL A 131 9.87 -2.13 1.99
C VAL A 131 9.74 -2.50 3.46
N ASP A 132 10.16 -1.61 4.36
CA ASP A 132 9.95 -1.79 5.80
C ASP A 132 8.48 -1.52 6.13
N VAL A 133 7.82 -2.49 6.76
CA VAL A 133 6.40 -2.39 7.09
C VAL A 133 6.19 -2.69 8.56
N THR A 134 5.46 -1.81 9.25
CA THR A 134 5.00 -2.04 10.62
C THR A 134 3.48 -2.17 10.64
N PHE A 135 2.97 -2.91 11.62
CA PHE A 135 1.53 -3.19 11.74
C PHE A 135 0.98 -2.82 13.10
N GLU A 136 -0.22 -2.25 13.10
CA GLU A 136 -1.12 -2.20 14.25
C GLU A 136 -2.32 -3.08 13.93
N VAL A 137 -2.63 -4.06 14.78
CA VAL A 137 -3.70 -5.02 14.57
C VAL A 137 -4.76 -4.83 15.63
N VAL A 138 -5.99 -4.58 15.20
CA VAL A 138 -7.14 -4.34 16.09
C VAL A 138 -8.22 -5.36 15.77
N GLY A 139 -8.28 -6.42 16.58
CA GLY A 139 -9.30 -7.44 16.50
C GLY A 139 -10.49 -7.17 17.41
N GLY A 140 -11.39 -8.08 17.40
CA GLY A 140 -12.55 -8.10 18.28
C GLY A 140 -12.27 -8.69 19.67
#